data_695e1a172bcc91e2e97e33055655236d
#
_entry.id   695e1a172bcc91e2e97e33055655236d
#
_cell.length_a   1.000
_cell.length_b   1.000
_cell.length_c   1.000
_cell.angle_alpha   90.00
_cell.angle_beta   90.00
_cell.angle_gamma   90.00
#
_symmetry.space_group_name_H-M   'P 1'
#
loop_
_entity.id
_entity.type
_entity.pdbx_description
1 polymer ?
#
loop_
_entity_poly.entity_id
_entity_poly.type
_entity_poly.pdbx_seq_one_letter_code
_entity_poly.pdbx_strand_id
1 'polypeptide(L)'
;MSDEKGYLALVFHAHLPYVRHPEYEDFLEEDWFFEALTETYIPMIEVFDRLIEDGVDFRLTMSITPSLISMMTDPLLQYRYLRHLNKLIDLAGKEIERTRWMPEYHELALMYFWRLTRARQIFTERYYSNLIPAFKRYQDLGKIEIITCAATHGYLPVMLNRKAARAQIEIAASHYEKHFGRRPRGIWLPECGYLPGIDEVLKQAGIRFFFIDTHGILFGSPRPRYGVFAPVYTPSAVAAFGRDMESSKQVWSAKQGYPGDYDYREFYRDVGFDLDYDYVRPYLHSDGNRVNLGIKYHRITGPTDQKEPYKPSIAREKAAAHAGNFMFNREKQIAFLHDFLKIKPIIVSPYDAELFGHWWYEGPEWIEFLIRKIHYDQKTIKMTTPWEYLERHPKLQVITPSMSSWGWKGYSEVWLCGDNDWVYPHLHMMADRMVILANQFPDADGITRRALNQAARELLLAQSSDWAFIMKTGTMVEYAVKRTKDHIARFDRLYHDITNWRINDQWLKEVEHRDNIFPDIDYRIYRG
;
A
#
# COMPACT_ATOMS: atom_id res chain seq x y z
N MET A 1 22.49 -10.41 28.70
CA MET A 1 21.29 -10.96 28.03
C MET A 1 20.36 -9.77 27.82
N SER A 2 19.78 -9.63 26.66
CA SER A 2 18.84 -8.54 26.38
C SER A 2 17.60 -8.70 27.26
N ASP A 3 17.17 -7.59 27.90
CA ASP A 3 16.08 -7.59 28.90
C ASP A 3 14.67 -7.67 28.30
N GLU A 4 14.55 -7.60 26.95
CA GLU A 4 13.24 -7.64 26.29
C GLU A 4 12.53 -8.98 26.49
N LYS A 5 11.23 -8.93 26.76
CA LYS A 5 10.35 -10.09 26.89
C LYS A 5 9.77 -10.57 25.56
N GLY A 6 9.73 -9.71 24.55
CA GLY A 6 9.23 -10.04 23.23
C GLY A 6 9.36 -8.89 22.24
N TYR A 7 8.73 -9.06 21.07
CA TYR A 7 8.96 -8.22 19.91
C TYR A 7 7.66 -7.60 19.39
N LEU A 8 7.80 -6.40 18.82
CA LEU A 8 6.76 -5.74 18.05
C LEU A 8 7.26 -5.56 16.60
N ALA A 9 6.52 -6.09 15.65
CA ALA A 9 6.71 -5.88 14.22
C ALA A 9 5.58 -5.02 13.66
N LEU A 10 5.84 -3.73 13.45
CA LEU A 10 4.95 -2.85 12.70
C LEU A 10 5.18 -3.07 11.22
N VAL A 11 4.12 -3.32 10.47
CA VAL A 11 4.16 -3.61 9.03
C VAL A 11 3.24 -2.64 8.31
N PHE A 12 3.78 -1.85 7.39
CA PHE A 12 3.03 -0.89 6.59
C PHE A 12 2.93 -1.39 5.16
N HIS A 13 1.72 -1.51 4.66
CA HIS A 13 1.44 -1.89 3.28
C HIS A 13 1.15 -0.63 2.46
N ALA A 14 2.13 -0.18 1.68
CA ALA A 14 2.01 0.97 0.78
C ALA A 14 1.57 0.49 -0.60
N HIS A 15 0.33 0.81 -0.96
CA HIS A 15 -0.28 0.36 -2.18
C HIS A 15 -1.32 1.34 -2.73
N LEU A 16 -1.29 1.49 -4.06
CA LEU A 16 -2.36 2.08 -4.84
C LEU A 16 -2.49 1.31 -6.16
N PRO A 17 -3.70 1.21 -6.73
CA PRO A 17 -3.88 0.67 -8.07
C PRO A 17 -3.08 1.50 -9.08
N TYR A 18 -2.66 0.86 -10.17
CA TYR A 18 -1.95 1.58 -11.22
C TYR A 18 -2.91 2.50 -11.97
N VAL A 19 -2.83 3.80 -11.68
CA VAL A 19 -3.61 4.86 -12.30
C VAL A 19 -2.68 5.79 -13.08
N ARG A 20 -2.87 5.82 -14.39
CA ARG A 20 -2.13 6.66 -15.32
C ARG A 20 -2.96 6.85 -16.59
N HIS A 21 -3.28 8.11 -16.89
CA HIS A 21 -4.19 8.47 -17.98
C HIS A 21 -3.57 9.54 -18.90
N PRO A 22 -2.56 9.18 -19.72
CA PRO A 22 -1.84 10.15 -20.55
C PRO A 22 -2.72 10.78 -21.64
N GLU A 23 -3.88 10.19 -21.93
CA GLU A 23 -4.87 10.68 -22.87
C GLU A 23 -5.68 11.89 -22.38
N TYR A 24 -5.60 12.22 -21.09
CA TYR A 24 -6.25 13.37 -20.46
C TYR A 24 -5.20 14.32 -19.90
N GLU A 25 -5.54 15.59 -19.76
CA GLU A 25 -4.66 16.57 -19.10
C GLU A 25 -4.65 16.40 -17.58
N ASP A 26 -5.83 16.19 -16.99
CA ASP A 26 -6.07 15.89 -15.59
C ASP A 26 -6.98 14.66 -15.50
N PHE A 27 -6.83 13.84 -14.48
CA PHE A 27 -7.69 12.68 -14.24
C PHE A 27 -7.90 12.47 -12.75
N LEU A 28 -9.16 12.35 -12.32
CA LEU A 28 -9.55 12.37 -10.91
C LEU A 28 -8.84 11.28 -10.08
N GLU A 29 -8.74 10.07 -10.60
CA GLU A 29 -8.16 8.95 -9.86
C GLU A 29 -6.63 9.05 -9.73
N GLU A 30 -5.96 9.93 -10.49
CA GLU A 30 -4.54 10.25 -10.24
C GLU A 30 -4.35 11.04 -8.93
N ASP A 31 -5.39 11.72 -8.43
CA ASP A 31 -5.34 12.41 -7.13
C ASP A 31 -5.11 11.44 -5.97
N TRP A 32 -5.56 10.19 -6.03
CA TRP A 32 -5.25 9.20 -5.01
C TRP A 32 -3.74 9.07 -4.78
N PHE A 33 -2.98 9.07 -5.87
CA PHE A 33 -1.53 9.03 -5.79
C PHE A 33 -0.94 10.34 -5.27
N PHE A 34 -1.47 11.48 -5.69
CA PHE A 34 -0.99 12.80 -5.26
C PHE A 34 -1.28 13.06 -3.77
N GLU A 35 -2.44 12.68 -3.31
CA GLU A 35 -2.83 12.75 -1.90
C GLU A 35 -1.95 11.84 -1.04
N ALA A 36 -1.72 10.59 -1.47
CA ALA A 36 -0.86 9.66 -0.73
C ALA A 36 0.61 10.15 -0.66
N LEU A 37 1.15 10.75 -1.73
CA LEU A 37 2.47 11.37 -1.71
C LEU A 37 2.54 12.50 -0.68
N THR A 38 1.53 13.39 -0.70
CA THR A 38 1.51 14.62 0.10
C THR A 38 1.22 14.35 1.57
N GLU A 39 0.26 13.46 1.87
CA GLU A 39 -0.25 13.27 3.22
C GLU A 39 0.38 12.08 3.95
N THR A 40 0.88 11.06 3.22
CA THR A 40 1.45 9.84 3.83
C THR A 40 2.96 9.72 3.60
N TYR A 41 3.40 9.56 2.35
CA TYR A 41 4.77 9.10 2.11
C TYR A 41 5.82 10.17 2.42
N ILE A 42 5.59 11.43 2.04
CA ILE A 42 6.50 12.52 2.37
C ILE A 42 6.54 12.78 3.89
N PRO A 43 5.42 12.87 4.62
CA PRO A 43 5.44 12.97 6.08
C PRO A 43 6.12 11.79 6.78
N MET A 44 5.93 10.55 6.30
CA MET A 44 6.62 9.38 6.85
C MET A 44 8.14 9.46 6.63
N ILE A 45 8.58 9.92 5.45
CA ILE A 45 10.00 10.17 5.17
C ILE A 45 10.57 11.18 6.16
N GLU A 46 9.87 12.27 6.45
CA GLU A 46 10.31 13.25 7.44
C GLU A 46 10.42 12.67 8.85
N VAL A 47 9.46 11.84 9.24
CA VAL A 47 9.48 11.14 10.53
C VAL A 47 10.69 10.22 10.63
N PHE A 48 10.92 9.39 9.62
CA PHE A 48 12.05 8.44 9.63
C PHE A 48 13.39 9.15 9.63
N ASP A 49 13.51 10.26 8.90
CA ASP A 49 14.72 11.07 8.88
C ASP A 49 15.02 11.68 10.25
N ARG A 50 14.02 12.30 10.92
CA ARG A 50 14.19 12.83 12.28
C ARG A 50 14.58 11.75 13.29
N LEU A 51 13.95 10.57 13.22
CA LEU A 51 14.30 9.45 14.09
C LEU A 51 15.74 8.98 13.90
N ILE A 52 16.24 8.97 12.66
CA ILE A 52 17.62 8.61 12.33
C ILE A 52 18.60 9.70 12.80
N GLU A 53 18.29 10.97 12.53
CA GLU A 53 19.09 12.13 12.95
C GLU A 53 19.22 12.19 14.48
N ASP A 54 18.17 11.86 15.22
CA ASP A 54 18.16 11.82 16.69
C ASP A 54 18.76 10.52 17.27
N GLY A 55 19.26 9.62 16.43
CA GLY A 55 19.90 8.37 16.87
C GLY A 55 18.95 7.35 17.48
N VAL A 56 17.65 7.46 17.23
CA VAL A 56 16.63 6.51 17.71
C VAL A 56 16.81 5.15 17.04
N ASP A 57 16.89 4.09 17.83
CA ASP A 57 16.93 2.73 17.28
C ASP A 57 15.52 2.19 17.07
N PHE A 58 15.18 1.89 15.83
CA PHE A 58 13.90 1.34 15.45
C PHE A 58 14.03 0.35 14.31
N ARG A 59 13.01 -0.51 14.17
CA ARG A 59 12.84 -1.46 13.07
C ARG A 59 11.39 -1.43 12.63
N LEU A 60 11.20 -1.31 11.30
CA LEU A 60 9.88 -1.38 10.65
C LEU A 60 9.95 -2.31 9.46
N THR A 61 8.80 -2.76 8.99
CA THR A 61 8.66 -3.41 7.69
C THR A 61 7.70 -2.62 6.83
N MET A 62 8.05 -2.42 5.57
CA MET A 62 7.19 -1.70 4.64
C MET A 62 7.09 -2.47 3.32
N SER A 63 5.88 -2.84 2.95
CA SER A 63 5.59 -3.33 1.60
C SER A 63 5.39 -2.11 0.70
N ILE A 64 6.16 -2.02 -0.38
CA ILE A 64 5.94 -1.02 -1.42
C ILE A 64 5.60 -1.79 -2.70
N THR A 65 4.35 -1.67 -3.16
CA THR A 65 3.88 -2.45 -4.30
C THR A 65 4.55 -2.04 -5.60
N PRO A 66 4.78 -2.96 -6.53
CA PRO A 66 5.40 -2.63 -7.81
C PRO A 66 4.59 -1.64 -8.64
N SER A 67 3.25 -1.64 -8.53
CA SER A 67 2.39 -0.61 -9.13
C SER A 67 2.71 0.79 -8.57
N LEU A 68 2.84 0.92 -7.26
CA LEU A 68 3.20 2.18 -6.61
C LEU A 68 4.62 2.63 -6.98
N ILE A 69 5.59 1.72 -7.00
CA ILE A 69 6.96 2.02 -7.46
C ILE A 69 6.93 2.54 -8.91
N SER A 70 6.16 1.89 -9.78
CA SER A 70 6.02 2.30 -11.18
C SER A 70 5.43 3.72 -11.31
N MET A 71 4.43 4.07 -10.50
CA MET A 71 3.87 5.42 -10.47
C MET A 71 4.86 6.44 -9.89
N MET A 72 5.56 6.13 -8.80
CA MET A 72 6.57 7.02 -8.20
C MET A 72 7.74 7.33 -9.14
N THR A 73 8.01 6.45 -10.10
CA THR A 73 9.10 6.59 -11.08
C THR A 73 8.64 7.02 -12.46
N ASP A 74 7.34 7.21 -12.69
CA ASP A 74 6.78 7.66 -13.98
C ASP A 74 6.94 9.18 -14.15
N PRO A 75 7.65 9.66 -15.20
CA PRO A 75 7.90 11.09 -15.39
C PRO A 75 6.63 11.93 -15.59
N LEU A 76 5.56 11.35 -16.19
CA LEU A 76 4.29 12.06 -16.39
C LEU A 76 3.61 12.31 -15.03
N LEU A 77 3.54 11.29 -14.19
CA LEU A 77 2.92 11.40 -12.86
C LEU A 77 3.73 12.30 -11.94
N GLN A 78 5.07 12.25 -12.00
CA GLN A 78 5.95 13.16 -11.27
C GLN A 78 5.71 14.64 -11.68
N TYR A 79 5.60 14.92 -12.97
CA TYR A 79 5.29 16.24 -13.47
C TYR A 79 3.89 16.72 -13.03
N ARG A 80 2.88 15.84 -13.14
CA ARG A 80 1.50 16.15 -12.75
C ARG A 80 1.38 16.37 -11.23
N TYR A 81 2.06 15.58 -10.44
CA TYR A 81 2.11 15.79 -8.99
C TYR A 81 2.70 17.16 -8.64
N LEU A 82 3.81 17.55 -9.25
CA LEU A 82 4.39 18.87 -9.02
C LEU A 82 3.44 20.00 -9.43
N ARG A 83 2.73 19.84 -10.55
CA ARG A 83 1.70 20.79 -10.99
C ARG A 83 0.55 20.89 -9.98
N HIS A 84 0.04 19.76 -9.53
CA HIS A 84 -0.99 19.66 -8.48
C HIS A 84 -0.54 20.34 -7.18
N LEU A 85 0.64 20.02 -6.70
CA LEU A 85 1.21 20.59 -5.48
C LEU A 85 1.38 22.12 -5.56
N ASN A 86 1.79 22.64 -6.72
CA ASN A 86 1.90 24.07 -6.93
C ASN A 86 0.52 24.77 -6.92
N LYS A 87 -0.53 24.14 -7.49
CA LYS A 87 -1.91 24.63 -7.38
C LYS A 87 -2.35 24.72 -5.91
N LEU A 88 -2.06 23.69 -5.11
CA LEU A 88 -2.41 23.68 -3.69
C LEU A 88 -1.65 24.73 -2.87
N ILE A 89 -0.38 24.98 -3.18
CA ILE A 89 0.42 26.03 -2.53
C ILE A 89 -0.16 27.42 -2.84
N ASP A 90 -0.55 27.66 -4.09
CA ASP A 90 -1.21 28.92 -4.48
C ASP A 90 -2.55 29.10 -3.74
N LEU A 91 -3.38 28.06 -3.68
CA LEU A 91 -4.63 28.07 -2.91
C LEU A 91 -4.36 28.36 -1.42
N ALA A 92 -3.39 27.66 -0.81
CA ALA A 92 -3.05 27.89 0.59
C ALA A 92 -2.55 29.34 0.83
N GLY A 93 -1.83 29.93 -0.11
CA GLY A 93 -1.45 31.34 -0.08
C GLY A 93 -2.67 32.27 -0.08
N LYS A 94 -3.68 32.00 -0.93
CA LYS A 94 -4.94 32.77 -0.93
C LYS A 94 -5.76 32.54 0.34
N GLU A 95 -5.72 31.34 0.90
CA GLU A 95 -6.37 31.03 2.17
C GLU A 95 -5.78 31.83 3.34
N ILE A 96 -4.47 32.11 3.36
CA ILE A 96 -3.84 32.99 4.34
C ILE A 96 -4.50 34.38 4.29
N GLU A 97 -4.70 34.96 3.08
CA GLU A 97 -5.35 36.25 2.93
C GLU A 97 -6.85 36.21 3.30
N ARG A 98 -7.58 35.20 2.83
CA ARG A 98 -9.01 35.05 3.12
C ARG A 98 -9.29 34.92 4.60
N THR A 99 -8.44 34.19 5.32
CA THR A 99 -8.62 33.89 6.76
C THR A 99 -7.97 34.93 7.69
N ARG A 100 -7.39 36.01 7.16
CA ARG A 100 -6.62 37.01 7.91
C ARG A 100 -7.29 37.49 9.20
N TRP A 101 -8.61 37.60 9.18
CA TRP A 101 -9.40 38.07 10.32
C TRP A 101 -10.17 36.94 11.03
N MET A 102 -9.79 35.69 10.77
CA MET A 102 -10.36 34.48 11.35
C MET A 102 -9.25 33.68 12.05
N PRO A 103 -8.83 34.05 13.28
CA PRO A 103 -7.57 33.58 13.89
C PRO A 103 -7.38 32.06 13.85
N GLU A 104 -8.42 31.29 14.20
CA GLU A 104 -8.36 29.82 14.25
C GLU A 104 -8.12 29.18 12.86
N TYR A 105 -8.72 29.75 11.80
CA TYR A 105 -8.50 29.28 10.41
C TYR A 105 -7.22 29.83 9.80
N HIS A 106 -6.79 31.02 10.23
CA HIS A 106 -5.55 31.64 9.74
C HIS A 106 -4.32 30.83 10.13
N GLU A 107 -4.24 30.33 11.37
CA GLU A 107 -3.19 29.40 11.80
C GLU A 107 -3.14 28.14 10.94
N LEU A 108 -4.30 27.60 10.60
CA LEU A 108 -4.40 26.40 9.76
C LEU A 108 -3.99 26.69 8.31
N ALA A 109 -4.37 27.82 7.75
CA ALA A 109 -3.93 28.25 6.43
C ALA A 109 -2.41 28.37 6.34
N LEU A 110 -1.78 28.98 7.35
CA LEU A 110 -0.32 29.04 7.48
C LEU A 110 0.29 27.62 7.58
N MET A 111 -0.28 26.77 8.40
CA MET A 111 0.18 25.37 8.55
C MET A 111 0.17 24.63 7.21
N TYR A 112 -0.94 24.70 6.44
CA TYR A 112 -1.03 24.05 5.14
C TYR A 112 -0.04 24.63 4.13
N PHE A 113 0.10 25.95 4.07
CA PHE A 113 1.07 26.59 3.19
C PHE A 113 2.48 26.09 3.45
N TRP A 114 2.89 26.02 4.71
CA TRP A 114 4.22 25.53 5.09
C TRP A 114 4.39 24.04 4.82
N ARG A 115 3.39 23.22 5.14
CA ARG A 115 3.45 21.76 4.87
C ARG A 115 3.54 21.46 3.37
N LEU A 116 2.71 22.10 2.55
CA LEU A 116 2.74 21.91 1.09
C LEU A 116 4.04 22.41 0.47
N THR A 117 4.54 23.58 0.91
CA THR A 117 5.84 24.11 0.47
C THR A 117 6.98 23.17 0.87
N ARG A 118 6.93 22.63 2.08
CA ARG A 118 7.90 21.64 2.55
C ARG A 118 7.84 20.34 1.77
N ALA A 119 6.66 19.84 1.48
CA ALA A 119 6.48 18.66 0.63
C ALA A 119 7.10 18.86 -0.76
N ARG A 120 6.88 20.05 -1.37
CA ARG A 120 7.53 20.42 -2.63
C ARG A 120 9.05 20.41 -2.55
N GLN A 121 9.64 21.02 -1.51
CA GLN A 121 11.09 21.02 -1.31
C GLN A 121 11.65 19.61 -1.19
N ILE A 122 11.03 18.76 -0.37
CA ILE A 122 11.46 17.38 -0.22
C ILE A 122 11.39 16.65 -1.56
N PHE A 123 10.28 16.78 -2.27
CA PHE A 123 10.07 16.10 -3.53
C PHE A 123 11.06 16.58 -4.61
N THR A 124 11.21 17.90 -4.80
CA THR A 124 12.00 18.45 -5.91
C THR A 124 13.49 18.58 -5.60
N GLU A 125 13.82 19.13 -4.43
CA GLU A 125 15.20 19.51 -4.11
C GLU A 125 16.00 18.36 -3.47
N ARG A 126 15.34 17.58 -2.59
CA ARG A 126 16.01 16.49 -1.86
C ARG A 126 16.02 15.18 -2.65
N TYR A 127 14.93 14.84 -3.31
CA TYR A 127 14.76 13.55 -3.99
C TYR A 127 14.56 13.64 -5.50
N TYR A 128 14.70 14.83 -6.11
CA TYR A 128 14.66 15.02 -7.56
C TYR A 128 13.46 14.33 -8.22
N SER A 129 12.28 14.52 -7.62
CA SER A 129 10.98 13.97 -8.03
C SER A 129 10.82 12.45 -7.91
N ASN A 130 11.75 11.74 -7.28
CA ASN A 130 11.68 10.29 -7.07
C ASN A 130 11.92 9.93 -5.61
N LEU A 131 10.89 9.43 -4.91
CA LEU A 131 10.98 9.09 -3.48
C LEU A 131 11.58 7.69 -3.21
N ILE A 132 11.73 6.84 -4.22
CA ILE A 132 12.27 5.47 -4.04
C ILE A 132 13.67 5.46 -3.39
N PRO A 133 14.61 6.37 -3.73
CA PRO A 133 15.89 6.45 -3.05
C PRO A 133 15.83 6.70 -1.53
N ALA A 134 14.78 7.38 -1.03
CA ALA A 134 14.58 7.55 0.41
C ALA A 134 14.36 6.20 1.09
N PHE A 135 13.41 5.42 0.58
CA PHE A 135 13.09 4.10 1.11
C PHE A 135 14.27 3.12 0.98
N LYS A 136 14.99 3.17 -0.15
CA LYS A 136 16.22 2.38 -0.32
C LYS A 136 17.26 2.74 0.74
N ARG A 137 17.47 4.02 1.03
CA ARG A 137 18.38 4.46 2.09
C ARG A 137 17.99 3.88 3.46
N TYR A 138 16.70 3.86 3.82
CA TYR A 138 16.26 3.26 5.10
C TYR A 138 16.49 1.76 5.15
N GLN A 139 16.33 1.07 4.02
CA GLN A 139 16.68 -0.34 3.88
C GLN A 139 18.18 -0.56 4.08
N ASP A 140 19.03 0.24 3.40
CA ASP A 140 20.48 0.10 3.47
C ASP A 140 21.03 0.41 4.87
N LEU A 141 20.37 1.31 5.61
CA LEU A 141 20.66 1.58 7.03
C LEU A 141 20.11 0.50 7.99
N GLY A 142 19.40 -0.50 7.50
CA GLY A 142 18.78 -1.54 8.31
C GLY A 142 17.68 -1.06 9.25
N LYS A 143 17.09 0.11 9.00
CA LYS A 143 15.98 0.66 9.79
C LYS A 143 14.63 0.16 9.34
N ILE A 144 14.43 -0.01 8.04
CA ILE A 144 13.19 -0.48 7.44
C ILE A 144 13.50 -1.68 6.54
N GLU A 145 12.84 -2.79 6.77
CA GLU A 145 12.84 -3.88 5.81
C GLU A 145 11.80 -3.61 4.73
N ILE A 146 12.26 -3.28 3.52
CA ILE A 146 11.35 -3.15 2.39
C ILE A 146 11.07 -4.55 1.85
N ILE A 147 9.78 -4.85 1.63
CA ILE A 147 9.30 -6.08 1.02
C ILE A 147 8.45 -5.76 -0.22
N THR A 148 8.21 -6.76 -1.06
CA THR A 148 7.38 -6.62 -2.25
C THR A 148 5.92 -7.01 -1.99
N CYS A 149 5.12 -6.92 -3.06
CA CYS A 149 3.77 -7.46 -3.16
C CYS A 149 3.66 -8.25 -4.48
N ALA A 150 2.48 -8.70 -4.91
CA ALA A 150 2.26 -9.16 -6.28
C ALA A 150 2.36 -7.97 -7.27
N ALA A 151 2.74 -8.24 -8.52
CA ALA A 151 3.11 -7.21 -9.51
C ALA A 151 2.09 -6.07 -9.63
N THR A 152 0.83 -6.40 -9.80
CA THR A 152 -0.28 -5.45 -9.88
C THR A 152 -1.31 -5.67 -8.77
N HIS A 153 -0.85 -6.14 -7.60
CA HIS A 153 -1.74 -6.49 -6.50
C HIS A 153 -2.78 -7.55 -6.88
N GLY A 154 -2.42 -8.49 -7.76
CA GLY A 154 -3.34 -9.54 -8.22
C GLY A 154 -3.75 -10.49 -7.10
N TYR A 155 -5.05 -10.75 -6.93
CA TYR A 155 -5.56 -11.59 -5.85
C TYR A 155 -5.26 -13.07 -6.08
N LEU A 156 -4.17 -13.55 -5.51
CA LEU A 156 -3.60 -14.88 -5.78
C LEU A 156 -4.55 -16.07 -5.51
N PRO A 157 -5.40 -16.07 -4.47
CA PRO A 157 -6.27 -17.22 -4.17
C PRO A 157 -7.23 -17.63 -5.29
N VAL A 158 -7.62 -16.69 -6.16
CA VAL A 158 -8.54 -16.97 -7.28
C VAL A 158 -7.83 -17.18 -8.62
N MET A 159 -6.50 -17.15 -8.67
CA MET A 159 -5.72 -17.42 -9.87
C MET A 159 -5.57 -18.92 -10.09
N LEU A 160 -6.46 -19.52 -10.91
CA LEU A 160 -6.43 -20.95 -11.20
C LEU A 160 -5.18 -21.36 -11.96
N ASN A 161 -4.67 -20.52 -12.86
CA ASN A 161 -3.46 -20.77 -13.60
C ASN A 161 -2.22 -20.42 -12.77
N ARG A 162 -1.50 -21.46 -12.29
CA ARG A 162 -0.29 -21.28 -11.45
C ARG A 162 0.83 -20.48 -12.14
N LYS A 163 0.90 -20.48 -13.46
CA LYS A 163 1.90 -19.69 -14.21
C LYS A 163 1.58 -18.20 -14.15
N ALA A 164 0.30 -17.85 -14.16
CA ALA A 164 -0.13 -16.47 -13.95
C ALA A 164 0.18 -15.98 -12.53
N ALA A 165 -0.08 -16.80 -11.51
CA ALA A 165 0.33 -16.49 -10.13
C ALA A 165 1.85 -16.35 -9.99
N ARG A 166 2.64 -17.25 -10.63
CA ARG A 166 4.09 -17.15 -10.69
C ARG A 166 4.55 -15.85 -11.37
N ALA A 167 3.94 -15.47 -12.48
CA ALA A 167 4.27 -14.23 -13.18
C ALA A 167 4.06 -13.00 -12.31
N GLN A 168 2.95 -12.93 -11.56
CA GLN A 168 2.69 -11.85 -10.58
C GLN A 168 3.83 -11.73 -9.55
N ILE A 169 4.37 -12.84 -9.07
CA ILE A 169 5.40 -12.85 -8.01
C ILE A 169 6.80 -12.59 -8.58
N GLU A 170 7.17 -13.23 -9.68
CA GLU A 170 8.51 -13.09 -10.28
C GLU A 170 8.73 -11.70 -10.90
N ILE A 171 7.72 -11.14 -11.57
CA ILE A 171 7.78 -9.76 -12.10
C ILE A 171 7.95 -8.79 -10.93
N ALA A 172 7.20 -8.98 -9.85
CA ALA A 172 7.32 -8.17 -8.65
C ALA A 172 8.72 -8.25 -8.04
N ALA A 173 9.26 -9.46 -7.90
CA ALA A 173 10.59 -9.66 -7.33
C ALA A 173 11.69 -9.05 -8.19
N SER A 174 11.59 -9.15 -9.52
CA SER A 174 12.55 -8.54 -10.46
C SER A 174 12.43 -7.01 -10.46
N HIS A 175 11.20 -6.47 -10.39
CA HIS A 175 10.97 -5.04 -10.31
C HIS A 175 11.51 -4.45 -8.99
N TYR A 176 11.27 -5.16 -7.88
CA TYR A 176 11.85 -4.80 -6.59
C TYR A 176 13.38 -4.79 -6.64
N GLU A 177 14.02 -5.84 -7.18
CA GLU A 177 15.48 -5.95 -7.29
C GLU A 177 16.09 -4.78 -8.07
N LYS A 178 15.44 -4.37 -9.16
CA LYS A 178 15.84 -3.20 -9.96
C LYS A 178 15.91 -1.92 -9.14
N HIS A 179 14.96 -1.69 -8.24
CA HIS A 179 14.84 -0.44 -7.48
C HIS A 179 15.55 -0.46 -6.13
N PHE A 180 15.63 -1.62 -5.47
CA PHE A 180 16.21 -1.77 -4.13
C PHE A 180 17.56 -2.49 -4.09
N GLY A 181 18.05 -2.99 -5.25
CA GLY A 181 19.41 -3.54 -5.41
C GLY A 181 19.61 -4.94 -4.83
N ARG A 182 18.55 -5.63 -4.42
CA ARG A 182 18.57 -7.02 -3.93
C ARG A 182 17.22 -7.67 -4.17
N ARG A 183 17.16 -9.01 -4.18
CA ARG A 183 15.88 -9.75 -4.19
C ARG A 183 15.11 -9.52 -2.88
N PRO A 184 13.76 -9.43 -2.93
CA PRO A 184 12.95 -9.29 -1.74
C PRO A 184 12.99 -10.55 -0.89
N ARG A 185 13.10 -10.41 0.43
CA ARG A 185 13.02 -11.53 1.37
C ARG A 185 11.58 -11.87 1.73
N GLY A 186 10.72 -10.87 1.79
CA GLY A 186 9.32 -10.98 2.17
C GLY A 186 8.37 -10.46 1.10
N ILE A 187 7.12 -10.88 1.24
CA ILE A 187 6.01 -10.42 0.41
C ILE A 187 4.79 -10.11 1.28
N TRP A 188 4.11 -9.02 0.96
CA TRP A 188 2.74 -8.83 1.35
C TRP A 188 1.86 -9.56 0.33
N LEU A 189 1.14 -10.60 0.75
CA LEU A 189 0.13 -11.21 -0.11
C LEU A 189 -1.01 -10.22 -0.30
N PRO A 190 -1.41 -9.90 -1.55
CA PRO A 190 -2.55 -9.03 -1.78
C PRO A 190 -3.74 -9.45 -0.90
N GLU A 191 -4.25 -8.49 -0.10
CA GLU A 191 -5.38 -8.67 0.80
C GLU A 191 -5.18 -9.72 1.91
N CYS A 192 -3.92 -10.02 2.28
CA CYS A 192 -3.55 -11.18 3.09
C CYS A 192 -4.15 -12.49 2.54
N GLY A 193 -4.44 -12.53 1.24
CA GLY A 193 -5.08 -13.65 0.56
C GLY A 193 -4.16 -14.86 0.45
N TYR A 194 -4.48 -15.93 1.16
CA TYR A 194 -3.73 -17.18 1.15
C TYR A 194 -4.61 -18.37 0.78
N LEU A 195 -4.09 -19.20 -0.08
CA LEU A 195 -4.60 -20.54 -0.40
C LEU A 195 -3.43 -21.53 -0.32
N PRO A 196 -3.57 -22.73 0.30
CA PRO A 196 -2.53 -23.74 0.32
C PRO A 196 -1.94 -24.03 -1.06
N GLY A 197 -0.60 -24.02 -1.15
CA GLY A 197 0.13 -24.18 -2.42
C GLY A 197 0.66 -22.86 -3.02
N ILE A 198 0.19 -21.69 -2.57
CA ILE A 198 0.78 -20.40 -2.95
C ILE A 198 2.23 -20.31 -2.45
N ASP A 199 2.51 -20.84 -1.27
CA ASP A 199 3.83 -20.89 -0.66
C ASP A 199 4.89 -21.61 -1.51
N GLU A 200 4.49 -22.57 -2.35
CA GLU A 200 5.38 -23.23 -3.31
C GLU A 200 5.90 -22.22 -4.35
N VAL A 201 5.00 -21.36 -4.86
CA VAL A 201 5.33 -20.32 -5.83
C VAL A 201 6.21 -19.25 -5.20
N LEU A 202 5.91 -18.87 -3.94
CA LEU A 202 6.73 -17.94 -3.17
C LEU A 202 8.16 -18.45 -3.01
N LYS A 203 8.31 -19.72 -2.62
CA LYS A 203 9.63 -20.36 -2.47
C LYS A 203 10.43 -20.34 -3.75
N GLN A 204 9.80 -20.65 -4.88
CA GLN A 204 10.46 -20.65 -6.21
C GLN A 204 11.00 -19.27 -6.55
N ALA A 205 10.29 -18.20 -6.19
CA ALA A 205 10.72 -16.81 -6.36
C ALA A 205 11.76 -16.34 -5.31
N GLY A 206 12.16 -17.21 -4.39
CA GLY A 206 13.14 -16.88 -3.35
C GLY A 206 12.57 -16.14 -2.13
N ILE A 207 11.25 -15.99 -2.04
CA ILE A 207 10.56 -15.38 -0.91
C ILE A 207 10.69 -16.28 0.32
N ARG A 208 10.98 -15.68 1.47
CA ARG A 208 11.25 -16.36 2.74
C ARG A 208 10.12 -16.23 3.75
N PHE A 209 9.33 -15.16 3.67
CA PHE A 209 8.21 -14.93 4.57
C PHE A 209 7.09 -14.11 3.92
N PHE A 210 5.89 -14.25 4.49
CA PHE A 210 4.70 -13.52 4.11
C PHE A 210 3.77 -13.31 5.32
N PHE A 211 2.72 -12.51 5.14
CA PHE A 211 1.73 -12.22 6.18
C PHE A 211 0.36 -12.78 5.78
N ILE A 212 -0.37 -13.29 6.78
CA ILE A 212 -1.76 -13.73 6.64
C ILE A 212 -2.59 -13.29 7.84
N ASP A 213 -3.91 -13.33 7.69
CA ASP A 213 -4.81 -12.98 8.79
C ASP A 213 -4.77 -14.04 9.91
N THR A 214 -5.21 -13.64 11.09
CA THR A 214 -5.23 -14.42 12.34
C THR A 214 -5.75 -15.84 12.16
N HIS A 215 -6.93 -15.99 11.53
CA HIS A 215 -7.60 -17.28 11.37
C HIS A 215 -6.88 -18.21 10.39
N GLY A 216 -6.11 -17.68 9.43
CA GLY A 216 -5.26 -18.48 8.55
C GLY A 216 -4.21 -19.28 9.32
N ILE A 217 -3.64 -18.68 10.38
CA ILE A 217 -2.73 -19.38 11.30
C ILE A 217 -3.52 -20.27 12.26
N LEU A 218 -4.52 -19.72 12.96
CA LEU A 218 -5.21 -20.45 14.04
C LEU A 218 -5.93 -21.71 13.55
N PHE A 219 -6.39 -21.75 12.32
CA PHE A 219 -7.06 -22.90 11.74
C PHE A 219 -6.17 -23.78 10.87
N GLY A 220 -4.88 -23.51 10.85
CA GLY A 220 -3.88 -24.37 10.20
C GLY A 220 -3.79 -25.77 10.77
N SER A 221 -3.19 -26.69 10.03
CA SER A 221 -3.01 -28.09 10.40
C SER A 221 -1.54 -28.52 10.30
N PRO A 222 -0.97 -29.11 11.40
CA PRO A 222 -1.53 -29.19 12.75
C PRO A 222 -1.75 -27.82 13.38
N ARG A 223 -2.54 -27.73 14.44
CA ARG A 223 -2.81 -26.46 15.13
C ARG A 223 -1.52 -25.78 15.61
N PRO A 224 -1.40 -24.45 15.48
CA PRO A 224 -0.22 -23.71 15.91
C PRO A 224 -0.09 -23.76 17.44
N ARG A 225 1.10 -24.10 17.92
CA ARG A 225 1.38 -24.21 19.36
C ARG A 225 1.31 -22.87 20.08
N TYR A 226 1.69 -21.79 19.38
CA TYR A 226 1.81 -20.44 19.95
C TYR A 226 0.80 -19.44 19.35
N GLY A 227 -0.27 -19.94 18.71
CA GLY A 227 -1.23 -19.07 18.04
C GLY A 227 -0.54 -18.22 16.96
N VAL A 228 -0.85 -16.92 16.92
CA VAL A 228 -0.23 -15.94 16.01
C VAL A 228 1.04 -15.30 16.60
N PHE A 229 1.41 -15.62 17.82
CA PHE A 229 2.49 -14.97 18.57
C PHE A 229 3.89 -15.56 18.30
N ALA A 230 3.98 -16.50 17.41
CA ALA A 230 5.19 -16.94 16.73
C ALA A 230 4.85 -17.32 15.29
N PRO A 231 5.70 -16.99 14.31
CA PRO A 231 5.49 -17.42 12.94
C PRO A 231 5.58 -18.94 12.82
N VAL A 232 5.08 -19.48 11.73
CA VAL A 232 5.13 -20.90 11.39
C VAL A 232 5.77 -21.09 10.04
N TYR A 233 6.44 -22.21 9.80
CA TYR A 233 6.82 -22.59 8.45
C TYR A 233 5.67 -23.33 7.76
N THR A 234 5.47 -23.01 6.49
CA THR A 234 4.65 -23.85 5.60
C THR A 234 5.43 -25.11 5.22
N PRO A 235 4.77 -26.14 4.63
CA PRO A 235 5.47 -27.30 4.08
C PRO A 235 6.57 -26.95 3.08
N SER A 236 6.44 -25.83 2.37
CA SER A 236 7.45 -25.31 1.44
C SER A 236 8.61 -24.58 2.15
N ALA A 237 8.62 -24.51 3.48
CA ALA A 237 9.61 -23.81 4.29
C ALA A 237 9.64 -22.28 4.06
N VAL A 238 8.52 -21.68 3.72
CA VAL A 238 8.29 -20.23 3.75
C VAL A 238 7.59 -19.89 5.07
N ALA A 239 8.05 -18.84 5.77
CA ALA A 239 7.49 -18.48 7.06
C ALA A 239 6.21 -17.63 6.90
N ALA A 240 5.14 -18.01 7.58
CA ALA A 240 3.89 -17.27 7.65
C ALA A 240 3.79 -16.54 9.01
N PHE A 241 3.59 -15.23 8.96
CA PHE A 241 3.36 -14.38 10.12
C PHE A 241 1.88 -14.04 10.23
N GLY A 242 1.28 -14.33 11.37
CA GLY A 242 -0.13 -14.05 11.62
C GLY A 242 -0.35 -12.66 12.20
N ARG A 243 -1.39 -11.97 11.70
CA ARG A 243 -1.84 -10.68 12.21
C ARG A 243 -2.30 -10.79 13.67
N ASP A 244 -1.91 -9.84 14.51
CA ASP A 244 -2.49 -9.68 15.85
C ASP A 244 -3.74 -8.79 15.78
N MET A 245 -4.88 -9.33 16.20
CA MET A 245 -6.16 -8.64 16.11
C MET A 245 -6.30 -7.49 17.11
N GLU A 246 -5.68 -7.59 18.28
CA GLU A 246 -5.82 -6.56 19.30
C GLU A 246 -5.14 -5.26 18.89
N SER A 247 -3.87 -5.34 18.50
CA SER A 247 -3.12 -4.18 18.00
C SER A 247 -3.74 -3.59 16.73
N SER A 248 -4.27 -4.44 15.85
CA SER A 248 -4.94 -3.98 14.62
C SER A 248 -6.20 -3.19 14.91
N LYS A 249 -7.08 -3.66 15.80
CA LYS A 249 -8.33 -2.95 16.14
C LYS A 249 -8.11 -1.60 16.81
N GLN A 250 -7.06 -1.48 17.64
CA GLN A 250 -6.75 -0.20 18.31
C GLN A 250 -6.43 0.93 17.34
N VAL A 251 -5.92 0.62 16.15
CA VAL A 251 -5.53 1.61 15.14
C VAL A 251 -6.54 1.67 13.99
N TRP A 252 -7.03 0.52 13.53
CA TRP A 252 -7.84 0.45 12.30
C TRP A 252 -9.33 0.79 12.50
N SER A 253 -9.89 0.57 13.68
CA SER A 253 -11.32 0.74 13.89
C SER A 253 -11.74 2.21 13.95
N ALA A 254 -12.55 2.67 12.99
CA ALA A 254 -13.14 4.01 13.02
C ALA A 254 -14.04 4.29 14.24
N LYS A 255 -14.54 3.23 14.90
CA LYS A 255 -15.44 3.37 16.07
C LYS A 255 -14.73 3.19 17.42
N GLN A 256 -13.68 2.39 17.44
CA GLN A 256 -12.98 1.96 18.68
C GLN A 256 -11.47 2.25 18.62
N GLY A 257 -10.94 2.58 17.44
CA GLY A 257 -9.54 2.90 17.21
C GLY A 257 -9.24 4.38 17.44
N TYR A 258 -7.96 4.67 17.54
CA TYR A 258 -7.47 6.03 17.73
C TYR A 258 -7.91 7.04 16.66
N PRO A 259 -7.95 6.69 15.35
CA PRO A 259 -8.28 7.66 14.29
C PRO A 259 -9.65 8.34 14.42
N GLY A 260 -10.57 7.74 15.17
CA GLY A 260 -11.91 8.30 15.42
C GLY A 260 -11.99 9.32 16.56
N ASP A 261 -10.87 9.71 17.19
CA ASP A 261 -10.87 10.68 18.28
C ASP A 261 -11.35 12.06 17.80
N TYR A 262 -12.17 12.71 18.62
CA TYR A 262 -12.86 13.97 18.28
C TYR A 262 -11.93 15.17 18.08
N ASP A 263 -10.72 15.09 18.57
CA ASP A 263 -9.71 16.15 18.44
C ASP A 263 -8.90 16.04 17.13
N TYR A 264 -9.00 14.93 16.43
CA TYR A 264 -8.29 14.73 15.16
C TYR A 264 -8.96 15.42 13.98
N ARG A 265 -8.18 15.65 12.91
CA ARG A 265 -8.64 16.32 11.70
C ARG A 265 -9.79 15.54 11.05
N GLU A 266 -10.87 16.24 10.73
CA GLU A 266 -12.00 15.69 9.98
C GLU A 266 -11.55 15.34 8.54
N PHE A 267 -11.92 14.15 8.09
CA PHE A 267 -11.55 13.67 6.76
C PHE A 267 -12.48 14.21 5.66
N TYR A 268 -13.79 14.29 5.95
CA TYR A 268 -14.80 14.55 4.93
C TYR A 268 -15.06 16.04 4.65
N ARG A 269 -14.61 16.96 5.52
CA ARG A 269 -14.77 18.41 5.33
C ARG A 269 -13.52 18.97 4.65
N ASP A 270 -13.71 19.59 3.49
CA ASP A 270 -12.64 20.09 2.63
C ASP A 270 -13.03 21.41 1.97
N VAL A 271 -12.10 22.34 1.82
CA VAL A 271 -12.34 23.65 1.19
C VAL A 271 -12.88 23.54 -0.23
N GLY A 272 -12.58 22.44 -0.95
CA GLY A 272 -13.11 22.16 -2.29
C GLY A 272 -14.64 22.05 -2.32
N PHE A 273 -15.25 21.67 -1.19
CA PHE A 273 -16.70 21.57 -1.03
C PHE A 273 -17.28 22.70 -0.15
N ASP A 274 -16.51 23.16 0.85
CA ASP A 274 -16.99 24.11 1.86
C ASP A 274 -17.00 25.57 1.38
N LEU A 275 -16.12 25.92 0.40
CA LEU A 275 -16.01 27.30 -0.09
C LEU A 275 -16.82 27.53 -1.37
N ASP A 276 -16.98 28.81 -1.72
CA ASP A 276 -17.66 29.23 -2.95
C ASP A 276 -17.01 28.59 -4.20
N TYR A 277 -17.85 28.18 -5.14
CA TYR A 277 -17.41 27.46 -6.33
C TYR A 277 -16.46 28.29 -7.19
N ASP A 278 -16.77 29.57 -7.42
CA ASP A 278 -15.92 30.42 -8.27
C ASP A 278 -14.54 30.67 -7.65
N TYR A 279 -14.47 30.64 -6.31
CA TYR A 279 -13.22 30.75 -5.58
C TYR A 279 -12.33 29.52 -5.74
N VAL A 280 -12.89 28.31 -5.66
CA VAL A 280 -12.13 27.03 -5.74
C VAL A 280 -11.96 26.54 -7.18
N ARG A 281 -12.78 26.99 -8.13
CA ARG A 281 -12.79 26.56 -9.54
C ARG A 281 -11.41 26.54 -10.21
N PRO A 282 -10.50 27.52 -10.01
CA PRO A 282 -9.17 27.49 -10.62
C PRO A 282 -8.28 26.30 -10.18
N TYR A 283 -8.65 25.64 -9.10
CA TYR A 283 -7.91 24.55 -8.47
C TYR A 283 -8.52 23.18 -8.77
N LEU A 284 -9.74 23.13 -9.27
CA LEU A 284 -10.43 21.90 -9.67
C LEU A 284 -9.85 21.33 -10.97
N HIS A 285 -10.30 20.13 -11.33
CA HIS A 285 -10.02 19.55 -12.63
C HIS A 285 -10.73 20.29 -13.78
N SER A 286 -10.29 20.01 -15.01
CA SER A 286 -10.81 20.65 -16.22
C SER A 286 -12.31 20.42 -16.46
N ASP A 287 -12.88 19.33 -15.91
CA ASP A 287 -14.31 19.03 -15.98
C ASP A 287 -15.17 19.90 -15.05
N GLY A 288 -14.54 20.66 -14.14
CA GLY A 288 -15.17 21.56 -13.20
C GLY A 288 -15.91 20.88 -12.05
N ASN A 289 -15.79 19.57 -11.89
CA ASN A 289 -16.38 18.89 -10.74
C ASN A 289 -15.64 19.24 -9.45
N ARG A 290 -16.40 19.38 -8.34
CA ARG A 290 -15.79 19.57 -7.03
C ARG A 290 -15.05 18.32 -6.60
N VAL A 291 -13.84 18.52 -6.09
CA VAL A 291 -12.96 17.49 -5.55
C VAL A 291 -12.39 17.93 -4.21
N ASN A 292 -11.83 17.01 -3.45
CA ASN A 292 -11.00 17.35 -2.30
C ASN A 292 -9.74 18.09 -2.77
N LEU A 293 -9.44 19.21 -2.13
CA LEU A 293 -8.24 20.01 -2.37
C LEU A 293 -7.19 19.86 -1.27
N GLY A 294 -7.45 18.98 -0.29
CA GLY A 294 -6.51 18.64 0.78
C GLY A 294 -6.34 19.69 1.86
N ILE A 295 -7.05 20.83 1.82
CA ILE A 295 -7.09 21.84 2.88
C ILE A 295 -8.36 21.65 3.72
N LYS A 296 -8.19 21.24 4.97
CA LYS A 296 -9.27 20.82 5.87
C LYS A 296 -9.17 21.55 7.20
N TYR A 297 -10.19 22.34 7.52
CA TYR A 297 -10.15 23.25 8.66
C TYR A 297 -10.83 22.73 9.93
N HIS A 298 -11.46 21.56 9.86
CA HIS A 298 -12.28 21.08 10.96
C HIS A 298 -11.67 19.86 11.65
N ARG A 299 -12.00 19.69 12.92
CA ARG A 299 -11.80 18.46 13.68
C ARG A 299 -13.05 17.58 13.63
N ILE A 300 -12.91 16.31 13.97
CA ILE A 300 -14.03 15.34 13.97
C ILE A 300 -15.17 15.83 14.86
N THR A 301 -14.88 16.43 16.01
CA THR A 301 -15.86 17.06 16.94
C THR A 301 -16.85 16.06 17.54
N GLY A 302 -17.24 15.01 16.82
CA GLY A 302 -18.22 14.01 17.20
C GLY A 302 -19.33 13.84 16.15
N PRO A 303 -20.44 13.17 16.48
CA PRO A 303 -21.55 12.89 15.57
C PRO A 303 -22.42 14.15 15.36
N THR A 304 -21.87 15.18 14.75
CA THR A 304 -22.53 16.45 14.47
C THR A 304 -22.06 17.02 13.14
N ASP A 305 -22.93 17.74 12.44
CA ASP A 305 -22.59 18.47 11.21
C ASP A 305 -21.93 19.83 11.52
N GLN A 306 -22.10 20.34 12.76
CA GLN A 306 -21.44 21.55 13.23
C GLN A 306 -20.04 21.23 13.71
N LYS A 307 -19.09 21.17 12.78
CA LYS A 307 -17.70 20.86 13.08
C LYS A 307 -16.97 22.10 13.62
N GLU A 308 -16.15 21.88 14.65
CA GLU A 308 -15.31 22.92 15.23
C GLU A 308 -13.96 23.02 14.49
N PRO A 309 -13.26 24.17 14.62
CA PRO A 309 -11.92 24.33 14.07
C PRO A 309 -10.94 23.28 14.59
N TYR A 310 -10.11 22.75 13.68
CA TYR A 310 -9.03 21.85 14.02
C TYR A 310 -7.92 22.56 14.79
N LYS A 311 -7.38 21.92 15.82
CA LYS A 311 -6.30 22.46 16.68
C LYS A 311 -5.09 21.51 16.64
N PRO A 312 -4.08 21.78 15.79
CA PRO A 312 -2.94 20.89 15.59
C PRO A 312 -2.18 20.55 16.88
N SER A 313 -2.04 21.52 17.80
CA SER A 313 -1.35 21.29 19.08
C SER A 313 -2.08 20.26 19.95
N ILE A 314 -3.41 20.36 20.06
CA ILE A 314 -4.24 19.42 20.83
C ILE A 314 -4.20 18.03 20.19
N ALA A 315 -4.35 17.96 18.86
CA ALA A 315 -4.29 16.71 18.12
C ALA A 315 -2.94 16.01 18.29
N ARG A 316 -1.84 16.78 18.30
CA ARG A 316 -0.50 16.25 18.53
C ARG A 316 -0.32 15.69 19.94
N GLU A 317 -0.80 16.39 20.98
CA GLU A 317 -0.80 15.89 22.36
C GLU A 317 -1.61 14.58 22.46
N LYS A 318 -2.76 14.53 21.80
CA LYS A 318 -3.59 13.33 21.72
C LYS A 318 -2.86 12.17 21.03
N ALA A 319 -2.18 12.42 19.93
CA ALA A 319 -1.37 11.41 19.24
C ALA A 319 -0.27 10.86 20.15
N ALA A 320 0.40 11.70 20.92
CA ALA A 320 1.39 11.29 21.91
C ALA A 320 0.79 10.44 23.04
N ALA A 321 -0.41 10.79 23.52
CA ALA A 321 -1.13 10.02 24.53
C ALA A 321 -1.56 8.65 23.99
N HIS A 322 -2.10 8.59 22.76
CA HIS A 322 -2.48 7.34 22.10
C HIS A 322 -1.27 6.44 21.80
N ALA A 323 -0.12 7.00 21.42
CA ALA A 323 1.12 6.25 21.27
C ALA A 323 1.57 5.62 22.59
N GLY A 324 1.48 6.36 23.70
CA GLY A 324 1.75 5.85 25.04
C GLY A 324 0.78 4.74 25.45
N ASN A 325 -0.50 4.88 25.14
CA ASN A 325 -1.52 3.87 25.41
C ASN A 325 -1.26 2.60 24.60
N PHE A 326 -0.93 2.71 23.31
CA PHE A 326 -0.60 1.57 22.47
C PHE A 326 0.64 0.83 23.00
N MET A 327 1.71 1.55 23.32
CA MET A 327 2.92 0.99 23.91
C MET A 327 2.61 0.23 25.21
N PHE A 328 1.89 0.85 26.15
CA PHE A 328 1.51 0.22 27.41
C PHE A 328 0.73 -1.08 27.20
N ASN A 329 -0.24 -1.09 26.30
CA ASN A 329 -1.01 -2.29 26.00
C ASN A 329 -0.12 -3.40 25.43
N ARG A 330 0.83 -3.07 24.54
CA ARG A 330 1.80 -4.04 23.98
C ARG A 330 2.77 -4.55 25.05
N GLU A 331 3.20 -3.72 25.99
CA GLU A 331 4.00 -4.18 27.13
C GLU A 331 3.26 -5.22 27.98
N LYS A 332 2.00 -4.96 28.30
CA LYS A 332 1.17 -5.89 29.07
C LYS A 332 0.92 -7.19 28.30
N GLN A 333 0.56 -7.10 27.02
CA GLN A 333 0.34 -8.26 26.17
C GLN A 333 1.60 -9.12 26.04
N ILE A 334 2.74 -8.52 25.73
CA ILE A 334 4.02 -9.22 25.55
C ILE A 334 4.46 -9.85 26.87
N ALA A 335 4.38 -9.14 27.99
CA ALA A 335 4.74 -9.68 29.30
C ALA A 335 3.89 -10.90 29.66
N PHE A 336 2.57 -10.82 29.48
CA PHE A 336 1.65 -11.93 29.72
C PHE A 336 1.97 -13.14 28.82
N LEU A 337 2.13 -12.91 27.51
CA LEU A 337 2.42 -13.96 26.54
C LEU A 337 3.79 -14.63 26.79
N HIS A 338 4.80 -13.84 27.14
CA HIS A 338 6.11 -14.36 27.52
C HIS A 338 6.01 -15.31 28.70
N ASP A 339 5.30 -14.89 29.76
CA ASP A 339 5.18 -15.68 30.99
C ASP A 339 4.28 -16.92 30.79
N PHE A 340 3.29 -16.83 29.92
CA PHE A 340 2.35 -17.92 29.60
C PHE A 340 2.95 -18.93 28.61
N LEU A 341 3.49 -18.47 27.49
CA LEU A 341 3.96 -19.31 26.39
C LEU A 341 5.41 -19.80 26.59
N LYS A 342 6.17 -19.18 27.51
CA LYS A 342 7.59 -19.45 27.77
C LYS A 342 8.50 -19.29 26.55
N ILE A 343 8.14 -18.32 25.67
CA ILE A 343 8.93 -17.89 24.53
C ILE A 343 9.02 -16.37 24.53
N LYS A 344 9.86 -15.79 23.66
CA LYS A 344 9.78 -14.36 23.30
C LYS A 344 8.77 -14.21 22.15
N PRO A 345 7.52 -13.78 22.43
CA PRO A 345 6.49 -13.66 21.40
C PRO A 345 6.81 -12.51 20.45
N ILE A 346 6.24 -12.57 19.25
CA ILE A 346 6.19 -11.46 18.31
C ILE A 346 4.74 -11.01 18.10
N ILE A 347 4.48 -9.73 18.28
CA ILE A 347 3.21 -9.10 17.93
C ILE A 347 3.39 -8.50 16.53
N VAL A 348 2.61 -8.98 15.57
CA VAL A 348 2.63 -8.50 14.19
C VAL A 348 1.44 -7.60 13.96
N SER A 349 1.71 -6.32 13.71
CA SER A 349 0.69 -5.27 13.58
C SER A 349 0.74 -4.68 12.16
N PRO A 350 0.03 -5.29 11.20
CA PRO A 350 -0.02 -4.81 9.82
C PRO A 350 -1.13 -3.78 9.62
N TYR A 351 -0.83 -2.77 8.81
CA TYR A 351 -1.71 -1.66 8.47
C TYR A 351 -1.47 -1.22 7.03
N ASP A 352 -2.49 -0.68 6.37
CA ASP A 352 -2.27 0.11 5.16
C ASP A 352 -1.51 1.38 5.51
N ALA A 353 -0.48 1.71 4.74
CA ALA A 353 0.37 2.87 5.01
C ALA A 353 -0.43 4.17 4.87
N GLU A 354 -1.38 4.23 3.93
CA GLU A 354 -2.20 5.40 3.63
C GLU A 354 -3.18 5.74 4.76
N LEU A 355 -3.40 4.80 5.70
CA LEU A 355 -4.08 5.12 6.95
C LEU A 355 -3.36 6.25 7.69
N PHE A 356 -2.01 6.23 7.70
CA PHE A 356 -1.18 7.17 8.44
C PHE A 356 -0.85 8.40 7.57
N GLY A 357 -1.61 9.47 7.76
CA GLY A 357 -1.46 10.76 7.09
C GLY A 357 -2.64 11.10 6.20
N HIS A 358 -3.12 10.18 5.36
CA HIS A 358 -4.27 10.44 4.51
C HIS A 358 -5.59 10.25 5.29
N TRP A 359 -5.91 9.03 5.72
CA TRP A 359 -7.14 8.76 6.49
C TRP A 359 -7.05 9.27 7.93
N TRP A 360 -5.92 9.12 8.57
CA TRP A 360 -5.58 9.62 9.90
C TRP A 360 -4.42 10.59 9.81
N TYR A 361 -4.73 11.86 9.73
CA TYR A 361 -3.76 12.93 9.45
C TYR A 361 -2.59 12.98 10.45
N GLU A 362 -2.86 12.67 11.72
CA GLU A 362 -1.88 12.63 12.79
C GLU A 362 -1.11 11.30 12.86
N GLY A 363 -1.42 10.38 11.96
CA GLY A 363 -0.79 9.05 11.93
C GLY A 363 0.75 9.07 11.88
N PRO A 364 1.41 9.88 11.04
CA PRO A 364 2.87 9.99 11.03
C PRO A 364 3.44 10.48 12.37
N GLU A 365 2.79 11.43 13.04
CA GLU A 365 3.20 11.89 14.36
C GLU A 365 3.03 10.81 15.43
N TRP A 366 1.93 10.05 15.36
CA TRP A 366 1.70 8.90 16.23
C TRP A 366 2.80 7.85 16.07
N ILE A 367 3.22 7.53 14.84
CA ILE A 367 4.33 6.61 14.56
C ILE A 367 5.62 7.13 15.22
N GLU A 368 5.92 8.42 15.04
CA GLU A 368 7.11 9.04 15.65
C GLU A 368 7.08 8.93 17.18
N PHE A 369 5.97 9.30 17.81
CA PHE A 369 5.82 9.20 19.27
C PHE A 369 5.92 7.75 19.76
N LEU A 370 5.29 6.81 19.07
CA LEU A 370 5.34 5.40 19.45
C LEU A 370 6.77 4.87 19.42
N ILE A 371 7.50 5.13 18.35
CA ILE A 371 8.88 4.69 18.19
C ILE A 371 9.78 5.29 19.28
N ARG A 372 9.66 6.61 19.52
CA ARG A 372 10.43 7.30 20.58
C ARG A 372 10.12 6.74 21.96
N LYS A 373 8.86 6.52 22.29
CA LYS A 373 8.45 5.93 23.57
C LYS A 373 8.96 4.50 23.73
N ILE A 374 8.88 3.68 22.69
CA ILE A 374 9.43 2.32 22.74
C ILE A 374 10.95 2.36 22.99
N HIS A 375 11.65 3.31 22.37
CA HIS A 375 13.09 3.44 22.51
C HIS A 375 13.53 3.94 23.90
N TYR A 376 12.84 4.94 24.47
CA TYR A 376 13.28 5.64 25.67
C TYR A 376 12.58 5.22 26.96
N ASP A 377 11.28 4.85 26.90
CA ASP A 377 10.42 4.81 28.09
C ASP A 377 10.23 3.39 28.67
N GLN A 378 10.71 2.33 28.00
CA GLN A 378 10.47 0.94 28.41
C GLN A 378 11.61 0.00 27.98
N LYS A 379 11.58 -1.29 28.49
CA LYS A 379 12.57 -2.34 28.18
C LYS A 379 11.93 -3.69 27.82
N THR A 380 10.62 -3.79 27.87
CA THR A 380 9.88 -5.04 27.65
C THR A 380 9.79 -5.41 26.19
N ILE A 381 9.60 -4.41 25.31
CA ILE A 381 9.37 -4.53 23.88
C ILE A 381 10.65 -4.20 23.13
N LYS A 382 11.01 -5.02 22.15
CA LYS A 382 11.98 -4.66 21.12
C LYS A 382 11.29 -4.61 19.76
N MET A 383 11.48 -3.54 19.03
CA MET A 383 11.05 -3.48 17.63
C MET A 383 11.91 -4.41 16.78
N THR A 384 11.30 -5.10 15.82
CA THR A 384 12.00 -6.05 14.94
C THR A 384 11.36 -6.09 13.56
N THR A 385 12.12 -6.57 12.58
CA THR A 385 11.55 -7.01 11.31
C THR A 385 11.27 -8.52 11.35
N PRO A 386 10.38 -9.05 10.49
CA PRO A 386 10.17 -10.50 10.36
C PRO A 386 11.47 -11.24 10.06
N TRP A 387 12.32 -10.68 9.19
CA TRP A 387 13.60 -11.32 8.86
C TRP A 387 14.53 -11.41 10.06
N GLU A 388 14.73 -10.32 10.82
CA GLU A 388 15.52 -10.33 12.04
C GLU A 388 14.98 -11.32 13.09
N TYR A 389 13.64 -11.47 13.16
CA TYR A 389 13.04 -12.47 14.05
C TYR A 389 13.38 -13.89 13.63
N LEU A 390 13.29 -14.20 12.32
CA LEU A 390 13.63 -15.53 11.78
C LEU A 390 15.10 -15.88 11.99
N GLU A 391 16.01 -14.91 11.84
CA GLU A 391 17.45 -15.13 12.13
C GLU A 391 17.71 -15.47 13.60
N ARG A 392 17.00 -14.83 14.52
CA ARG A 392 17.12 -15.08 15.97
C ARG A 392 16.40 -16.36 16.41
N HIS A 393 15.31 -16.72 15.75
CA HIS A 393 14.42 -17.82 16.09
C HIS A 393 14.18 -18.76 14.90
N PRO A 394 15.21 -19.46 14.38
CA PRO A 394 15.09 -20.24 13.15
C PRO A 394 14.29 -21.53 13.28
N LYS A 395 13.99 -21.96 14.53
CA LYS A 395 13.25 -23.20 14.79
C LYS A 395 11.78 -22.89 14.99
N LEU A 396 10.97 -23.13 13.98
CA LEU A 396 9.53 -22.89 13.97
C LEU A 396 8.76 -24.19 13.76
N GLN A 397 7.51 -24.21 14.21
CA GLN A 397 6.58 -25.29 13.89
C GLN A 397 6.24 -25.27 12.39
N VAL A 398 6.12 -26.44 11.79
CA VAL A 398 5.61 -26.58 10.41
C VAL A 398 4.11 -26.85 10.47
N ILE A 399 3.34 -26.05 9.78
CA ILE A 399 1.89 -26.23 9.59
C ILE A 399 1.50 -25.92 8.14
N THR A 400 0.38 -26.45 7.69
CA THR A 400 -0.31 -25.92 6.51
C THR A 400 -1.32 -24.88 6.98
N PRO A 401 -1.12 -23.57 6.75
CA PRO A 401 -2.10 -22.56 7.10
C PRO A 401 -3.41 -22.79 6.34
N SER A 402 -4.53 -22.37 6.92
CA SER A 402 -5.80 -22.49 6.24
C SER A 402 -6.01 -21.34 5.24
N MET A 403 -6.88 -21.56 4.26
CA MET A 403 -7.36 -20.49 3.39
C MET A 403 -7.84 -19.31 4.22
N SER A 404 -7.44 -18.10 3.85
CA SER A 404 -7.81 -16.88 4.56
C SER A 404 -7.60 -15.64 3.69
N SER A 405 -8.28 -14.56 4.04
CA SER A 405 -8.02 -13.21 3.58
C SER A 405 -8.31 -12.24 4.73
N TRP A 406 -7.78 -11.03 4.67
CA TRP A 406 -8.32 -10.00 5.55
C TRP A 406 -9.64 -9.44 5.01
N GLY A 407 -10.24 -8.45 5.64
CA GLY A 407 -11.51 -7.89 5.21
C GLY A 407 -12.73 -8.67 5.71
N TRP A 408 -13.89 -8.32 5.18
CA TRP A 408 -15.18 -8.84 5.66
C TRP A 408 -15.30 -10.35 5.52
N LYS A 409 -15.69 -11.02 6.61
CA LYS A 409 -15.80 -12.47 6.79
C LYS A 409 -14.50 -13.27 6.72
N GLY A 410 -13.43 -12.78 6.08
CA GLY A 410 -12.10 -13.40 6.12
C GLY A 410 -11.84 -14.54 5.12
N TYR A 411 -12.74 -14.81 4.18
CA TYR A 411 -12.64 -15.91 3.22
C TYR A 411 -12.91 -15.49 1.78
N SER A 412 -12.35 -14.35 1.36
CA SER A 412 -12.41 -13.82 0.00
C SER A 412 -13.72 -13.14 -0.43
N GLU A 413 -14.71 -12.97 0.45
CA GLU A 413 -16.04 -12.47 0.09
C GLU A 413 -16.05 -11.05 -0.49
N VAL A 414 -15.00 -10.26 -0.23
CA VAL A 414 -14.84 -8.93 -0.83
C VAL A 414 -14.44 -9.06 -2.30
N TRP A 415 -13.54 -9.99 -2.61
CA TRP A 415 -12.92 -10.15 -3.93
C TRP A 415 -13.61 -11.17 -4.82
N LEU A 416 -14.50 -12.00 -4.26
CA LEU A 416 -15.28 -12.96 -5.00
C LEU A 416 -16.71 -13.00 -4.47
N CYS A 417 -17.60 -12.27 -5.10
CA CYS A 417 -19.03 -12.18 -4.78
C CYS A 417 -19.84 -11.77 -6.01
N GLY A 418 -21.17 -11.73 -5.91
CA GLY A 418 -22.05 -11.40 -7.03
C GLY A 418 -21.83 -10.04 -7.69
N ASP A 419 -21.13 -9.11 -7.03
CA ASP A 419 -20.82 -7.79 -7.59
C ASP A 419 -19.61 -7.83 -8.56
N ASN A 420 -18.74 -8.86 -8.43
CA ASN A 420 -17.44 -8.91 -9.14
C ASN A 420 -17.09 -10.28 -9.73
N ASP A 421 -17.88 -11.32 -9.56
CA ASP A 421 -17.59 -12.70 -10.03
C ASP A 421 -17.50 -12.79 -11.56
N TRP A 422 -18.20 -11.91 -12.28
CA TRP A 422 -18.17 -11.84 -13.75
C TRP A 422 -16.77 -11.60 -14.32
N VAL A 423 -15.84 -11.04 -13.54
CA VAL A 423 -14.47 -10.73 -13.97
C VAL A 423 -13.63 -12.00 -14.17
N TYR A 424 -13.78 -12.99 -13.29
CA TYR A 424 -12.86 -14.13 -13.21
C TYR A 424 -12.87 -15.07 -14.42
N PRO A 425 -13.99 -15.40 -15.07
CA PRO A 425 -13.96 -16.18 -16.32
C PRO A 425 -13.08 -15.53 -17.39
N HIS A 426 -13.11 -14.20 -17.50
CA HIS A 426 -12.25 -13.46 -18.43
C HIS A 426 -10.78 -13.53 -18.02
N LEU A 427 -10.46 -13.32 -16.75
CA LEU A 427 -9.07 -13.38 -16.27
C LEU A 427 -8.47 -14.78 -16.44
N HIS A 428 -9.23 -15.83 -16.20
CA HIS A 428 -8.77 -17.21 -16.40
C HIS A 428 -8.50 -17.48 -17.88
N MET A 429 -9.41 -17.09 -18.76
CA MET A 429 -9.23 -17.21 -20.22
C MET A 429 -7.99 -16.43 -20.71
N MET A 430 -7.81 -15.19 -20.24
CA MET A 430 -6.65 -14.37 -20.58
C MET A 430 -5.34 -15.03 -20.11
N ALA A 431 -5.32 -15.58 -18.88
CA ALA A 431 -4.16 -16.27 -18.33
C ALA A 431 -3.79 -17.51 -19.17
N ASP A 432 -4.77 -18.33 -19.53
CA ASP A 432 -4.53 -19.51 -20.38
C ASP A 432 -4.06 -19.12 -21.77
N ARG A 433 -4.67 -18.13 -22.39
CA ARG A 433 -4.24 -17.57 -23.69
C ARG A 433 -2.83 -17.00 -23.64
N MET A 434 -2.46 -16.29 -22.54
CA MET A 434 -1.12 -15.77 -22.40
C MET A 434 -0.06 -16.88 -22.32
N VAL A 435 -0.37 -17.98 -21.63
CA VAL A 435 0.49 -19.17 -21.58
C VAL A 435 0.60 -19.82 -22.97
N ILE A 436 -0.49 -19.93 -23.72
CA ILE A 436 -0.48 -20.43 -25.09
C ILE A 436 0.42 -19.55 -25.96
N LEU A 437 0.24 -18.22 -25.95
CA LEU A 437 1.07 -17.29 -26.70
C LEU A 437 2.56 -17.42 -26.34
N ALA A 438 2.89 -17.47 -25.06
CA ALA A 438 4.27 -17.57 -24.61
C ALA A 438 4.96 -18.87 -25.08
N ASN A 439 4.20 -19.96 -25.20
CA ASN A 439 4.72 -21.24 -25.72
C ASN A 439 4.79 -21.27 -27.26
N GLN A 440 3.82 -20.65 -27.95
CA GLN A 440 3.79 -20.60 -29.42
C GLN A 440 4.87 -19.70 -30.00
N PHE A 441 5.24 -18.65 -29.27
CA PHE A 441 6.21 -17.64 -29.72
C PHE A 441 7.44 -17.59 -28.80
N PRO A 442 8.24 -18.67 -28.68
CA PRO A 442 9.34 -18.74 -27.70
C PRO A 442 10.44 -17.71 -27.93
N ASP A 443 10.67 -17.33 -29.18
CA ASP A 443 11.78 -16.48 -29.62
C ASP A 443 11.30 -15.31 -30.48
N ALA A 444 10.09 -14.76 -30.14
CA ALA A 444 9.58 -13.60 -30.87
C ALA A 444 10.49 -12.37 -30.71
N ASP A 445 10.62 -11.63 -31.78
CA ASP A 445 11.33 -10.36 -31.83
C ASP A 445 10.46 -9.22 -32.40
N GLY A 446 11.06 -8.04 -32.55
CA GLY A 446 10.42 -6.88 -33.17
C GLY A 446 9.02 -6.57 -32.62
N ILE A 447 8.07 -6.35 -33.53
CA ILE A 447 6.70 -5.97 -33.19
C ILE A 447 5.93 -7.07 -32.46
N THR A 448 6.21 -8.34 -32.78
CA THR A 448 5.56 -9.49 -32.15
C THR A 448 5.94 -9.57 -30.67
N ARG A 449 7.23 -9.41 -30.35
CA ARG A 449 7.69 -9.37 -28.95
C ARG A 449 7.06 -8.22 -28.17
N ARG A 450 6.96 -7.03 -28.78
CA ARG A 450 6.31 -5.87 -28.16
C ARG A 450 4.83 -6.16 -27.86
N ALA A 451 4.11 -6.72 -28.82
CA ALA A 451 2.70 -7.06 -28.65
C ALA A 451 2.48 -8.13 -27.56
N LEU A 452 3.36 -9.15 -27.49
CA LEU A 452 3.34 -10.18 -26.44
C LEU A 452 3.62 -9.58 -25.05
N ASN A 453 4.58 -8.69 -24.93
CA ASN A 453 4.87 -7.98 -23.70
C ASN A 453 3.69 -7.09 -23.28
N GLN A 454 3.03 -6.43 -24.24
CA GLN A 454 1.84 -5.62 -23.94
C GLN A 454 0.65 -6.49 -23.51
N ALA A 455 0.43 -7.64 -24.14
CA ALA A 455 -0.60 -8.59 -23.69
C ALA A 455 -0.35 -9.05 -22.24
N ALA A 456 0.90 -9.28 -21.87
CA ALA A 456 1.26 -9.60 -20.48
C ALA A 456 0.93 -8.43 -19.52
N ARG A 457 1.18 -7.17 -19.90
CA ARG A 457 0.80 -5.98 -19.09
C ARG A 457 -0.71 -5.87 -18.91
N GLU A 458 -1.49 -6.04 -20.00
CA GLU A 458 -2.94 -5.97 -19.94
C GLU A 458 -3.52 -7.06 -19.01
N LEU A 459 -2.98 -8.29 -19.06
CA LEU A 459 -3.38 -9.34 -18.15
C LEU A 459 -3.08 -8.97 -16.69
N LEU A 460 -1.86 -8.51 -16.40
CA LEU A 460 -1.46 -8.11 -15.06
C LEU A 460 -2.36 -6.99 -14.51
N LEU A 461 -2.62 -5.95 -15.32
CA LEU A 461 -3.46 -4.81 -14.92
C LEU A 461 -4.92 -5.21 -14.73
N ALA A 462 -5.45 -6.13 -15.54
CA ALA A 462 -6.78 -6.69 -15.34
C ALA A 462 -6.90 -7.49 -14.04
N GLN A 463 -5.82 -8.14 -13.59
CA GLN A 463 -5.78 -8.99 -12.40
C GLN A 463 -5.70 -8.21 -11.07
N SER A 464 -5.57 -6.89 -11.08
CA SER A 464 -5.51 -6.09 -9.84
C SER A 464 -6.73 -6.34 -8.96
N SER A 465 -6.51 -6.66 -7.68
CA SER A 465 -7.58 -6.91 -6.70
C SER A 465 -8.43 -5.67 -6.43
N ASP A 466 -7.85 -4.48 -6.69
CA ASP A 466 -8.50 -3.19 -6.49
C ASP A 466 -9.82 -3.08 -7.25
N TRP A 467 -9.88 -3.61 -8.46
CA TRP A 467 -11.11 -3.53 -9.26
C TRP A 467 -12.26 -4.27 -8.59
N ALA A 468 -12.01 -5.50 -8.14
CA ALA A 468 -13.01 -6.29 -7.43
C ALA A 468 -13.39 -5.66 -6.08
N PHE A 469 -12.42 -5.10 -5.36
CA PHE A 469 -12.64 -4.37 -4.11
C PHE A 469 -13.54 -3.15 -4.32
N ILE A 470 -13.23 -2.30 -5.29
CA ILE A 470 -14.00 -1.08 -5.61
C ILE A 470 -15.43 -1.44 -6.04
N MET A 471 -15.59 -2.48 -6.87
CA MET A 471 -16.92 -2.98 -7.27
C MET A 471 -17.76 -3.40 -6.05
N LYS A 472 -17.14 -4.02 -5.04
CA LYS A 472 -17.80 -4.46 -3.82
C LYS A 472 -18.11 -3.35 -2.84
N THR A 473 -17.19 -2.40 -2.67
CA THR A 473 -17.33 -1.32 -1.68
C THR A 473 -18.20 -0.16 -2.15
N GLY A 474 -18.43 -0.06 -3.46
CA GLY A 474 -19.38 0.90 -4.02
C GLY A 474 -18.81 2.29 -4.33
N THR A 475 -17.50 2.51 -4.11
CA THR A 475 -16.84 3.79 -4.41
C THR A 475 -16.26 3.72 -5.83
N MET A 476 -16.62 4.64 -6.74
CA MET A 476 -16.05 4.69 -8.12
C MET A 476 -16.23 3.39 -8.94
N VAL A 477 -17.35 2.70 -8.78
CA VAL A 477 -17.63 1.39 -9.41
C VAL A 477 -17.52 1.46 -10.94
N GLU A 478 -18.05 2.51 -11.56
CA GLU A 478 -18.00 2.68 -13.03
C GLU A 478 -16.56 2.72 -13.55
N TYR A 479 -15.66 3.38 -12.82
CA TYR A 479 -14.24 3.40 -13.15
C TYR A 479 -13.61 2.00 -13.09
N ALA A 480 -13.82 1.25 -12.02
CA ALA A 480 -13.28 -0.09 -11.87
C ALA A 480 -13.79 -1.05 -12.97
N VAL A 481 -15.09 -1.01 -13.25
CA VAL A 481 -15.72 -1.79 -14.33
C VAL A 481 -15.12 -1.41 -15.69
N LYS A 482 -14.99 -0.10 -15.96
CA LYS A 482 -14.39 0.40 -17.20
C LYS A 482 -12.94 -0.07 -17.35
N ARG A 483 -12.11 0.11 -16.32
CA ARG A 483 -10.69 -0.33 -16.33
C ARG A 483 -10.58 -1.82 -16.63
N THR A 484 -11.36 -2.65 -15.93
CA THR A 484 -11.37 -4.11 -16.16
C THR A 484 -11.74 -4.46 -17.59
N LYS A 485 -12.82 -3.88 -18.11
CA LYS A 485 -13.29 -4.13 -19.50
C LYS A 485 -12.25 -3.64 -20.53
N ASP A 486 -11.64 -2.49 -20.32
CA ASP A 486 -10.63 -1.94 -21.21
C ASP A 486 -9.41 -2.87 -21.32
N HIS A 487 -8.89 -3.37 -20.19
CA HIS A 487 -7.76 -4.31 -20.20
C HIS A 487 -8.13 -5.65 -20.85
N ILE A 488 -9.32 -6.19 -20.58
CA ILE A 488 -9.82 -7.40 -21.24
C ILE A 488 -9.89 -7.18 -22.77
N ALA A 489 -10.48 -6.09 -23.22
CA ALA A 489 -10.63 -5.82 -24.64
C ALA A 489 -9.28 -5.61 -25.35
N ARG A 490 -8.33 -4.90 -24.71
CA ARG A 490 -6.97 -4.72 -25.25
C ARG A 490 -6.22 -6.04 -25.32
N PHE A 491 -6.30 -6.87 -24.30
CA PHE A 491 -5.72 -8.21 -24.31
C PHE A 491 -6.31 -9.07 -25.44
N ASP A 492 -7.61 -9.12 -25.57
CA ASP A 492 -8.31 -9.92 -26.60
C ASP A 492 -7.88 -9.45 -28.01
N ARG A 493 -7.81 -8.15 -28.23
CA ARG A 493 -7.33 -7.61 -29.52
C ARG A 493 -5.88 -8.02 -29.77
N LEU A 494 -4.99 -7.87 -28.79
CA LEU A 494 -3.59 -8.31 -28.90
C LEU A 494 -3.48 -9.79 -29.23
N TYR A 495 -4.27 -10.63 -28.52
CA TYR A 495 -4.31 -12.07 -28.78
C TYR A 495 -4.69 -12.38 -30.23
N HIS A 496 -5.75 -11.76 -30.74
CA HIS A 496 -6.21 -11.94 -32.12
C HIS A 496 -5.20 -11.37 -33.15
N ASP A 497 -4.66 -10.20 -32.90
CA ASP A 497 -3.69 -9.57 -33.81
C ASP A 497 -2.39 -10.38 -33.91
N ILE A 498 -1.88 -10.91 -32.78
CA ILE A 498 -0.67 -11.77 -32.74
C ILE A 498 -0.94 -13.09 -33.48
N THR A 499 -2.03 -13.78 -33.15
CA THR A 499 -2.35 -15.10 -33.73
C THR A 499 -2.65 -15.04 -35.22
N ASN A 500 -3.17 -13.93 -35.72
CA ASN A 500 -3.45 -13.72 -37.14
C ASN A 500 -2.37 -12.93 -37.90
N TRP A 501 -1.25 -12.60 -37.27
CA TRP A 501 -0.16 -11.84 -37.86
C TRP A 501 -0.59 -10.46 -38.43
N ARG A 502 -1.48 -9.76 -37.71
CA ARG A 502 -2.11 -8.50 -38.14
C ARG A 502 -1.90 -7.38 -37.13
N ILE A 503 -0.73 -7.33 -36.49
CA ILE A 503 -0.42 -6.35 -35.45
C ILE A 503 -0.38 -4.95 -36.05
N ASN A 504 -1.23 -4.04 -35.56
CA ASN A 504 -1.21 -2.64 -35.93
C ASN A 504 -0.19 -1.89 -35.06
N ASP A 505 0.93 -1.47 -35.63
CA ASP A 505 2.02 -0.81 -34.88
C ASP A 505 1.60 0.52 -34.25
N GLN A 506 0.76 1.31 -34.97
CA GLN A 506 0.30 2.60 -34.45
C GLN A 506 -0.55 2.41 -33.19
N TRP A 507 -1.54 1.53 -33.25
CA TRP A 507 -2.37 1.20 -32.09
C TRP A 507 -1.57 0.57 -30.95
N LEU A 508 -0.62 -0.30 -31.27
CA LEU A 508 0.27 -0.90 -30.26
C LEU A 508 1.06 0.17 -29.49
N LYS A 509 1.63 1.16 -30.19
CA LYS A 509 2.33 2.29 -29.58
C LYS A 509 1.42 3.10 -28.64
N GLU A 510 0.17 3.30 -29.03
CA GLU A 510 -0.80 4.01 -28.19
C GLU A 510 -1.10 3.26 -26.89
N VAL A 511 -1.27 1.94 -26.96
CA VAL A 511 -1.50 1.09 -25.79
C VAL A 511 -0.26 0.99 -24.92
N GLU A 512 0.92 0.82 -25.50
CA GLU A 512 2.20 0.84 -24.78
C GLU A 512 2.45 2.17 -24.07
N HIS A 513 2.06 3.28 -24.67
CA HIS A 513 2.16 4.59 -24.04
C HIS A 513 1.18 4.76 -22.88
N ARG A 514 -0.02 4.20 -22.99
CA ARG A 514 -1.08 4.31 -21.97
C ARG A 514 -0.76 3.41 -20.77
N ASP A 515 -0.51 2.13 -21.01
CA ASP A 515 -0.31 1.09 -20.02
C ASP A 515 1.16 0.63 -20.01
N ASN A 516 2.06 1.56 -19.62
CA ASN A 516 3.52 1.41 -19.70
C ASN A 516 4.16 0.75 -18.47
N ILE A 517 3.36 0.17 -17.57
CA ILE A 517 3.87 -0.50 -16.37
C ILE A 517 4.90 -1.60 -16.74
N PHE A 518 5.91 -1.76 -15.91
CA PHE A 518 6.97 -2.77 -16.11
C PHE A 518 7.63 -2.70 -17.50
N PRO A 519 8.39 -1.64 -17.80
CA PRO A 519 9.01 -1.49 -19.13
C PRO A 519 9.88 -2.67 -19.56
N ASP A 520 10.49 -3.37 -18.59
CA ASP A 520 11.39 -4.49 -18.82
C ASP A 520 10.68 -5.87 -18.79
N ILE A 521 9.35 -5.89 -18.86
CA ILE A 521 8.59 -7.14 -18.83
C ILE A 521 8.98 -8.07 -19.98
N ASP A 522 9.12 -9.36 -19.66
CA ASP A 522 9.33 -10.40 -20.65
C ASP A 522 8.19 -11.42 -20.58
N TYR A 523 7.37 -11.46 -21.62
CA TYR A 523 6.21 -12.35 -21.71
C TYR A 523 6.57 -13.84 -21.51
N ARG A 524 7.84 -14.23 -21.73
CA ARG A 524 8.32 -15.61 -21.57
C ARG A 524 8.23 -16.11 -20.13
N ILE A 525 7.98 -15.24 -19.15
CA ILE A 525 7.68 -15.62 -17.76
C ILE A 525 6.47 -16.57 -17.66
N TYR A 526 5.56 -16.53 -18.64
CA TYR A 526 4.38 -17.39 -18.71
C TYR A 526 4.65 -18.76 -19.36
N ARG A 527 5.86 -19.03 -19.86
CA ARG A 527 6.23 -20.33 -20.46
C ARG A 527 6.33 -21.46 -19.44
N GLY A 528 6.19 -22.70 -19.93
CA GLY A 528 6.43 -23.92 -19.18
C GLY A 528 5.25 -24.84 -19.08
#